data_9c5e7374613965c916ceea022fe50e35
#
_entry.id   9c5e7374613965c916ceea022fe50e35
#
_cell.length_a   1.000
_cell.length_b   1.000
_cell.length_c   1.000
_cell.angle_alpha   90.00
_cell.angle_beta   90.00
_cell.angle_gamma   90.00
#
_symmetry.space_group_name_H-M   'P 1'
#
loop_
_entity.id
_entity.type
_entity.pdbx_description
1 polymer ?
#
loop_
_entity_poly.entity_id
_entity_poly.type
_entity_poly.pdbx_seq_one_letter_code
_entity_poly.pdbx_strand_id
1 'polypeptide(L)'
;SSAKTLVVSFIGMATQEVPVKANLNVVLKSDTEQLEEVMVVAYGTAKKSAFTGSAATIKNEKIATRQTSNVTNALAGQVAGVQTTSNNGQPGKDAEVRIRGIGSISASNKPLYVVDGVPYDGEISAISTSDIESMTVLKDAASNALYGARGANGVILITTKRGKSGEARVTFDAKWGVNKRGVPNYETITDPATFYELNYSSIYNADLKGYAAVGDLAKANAYANQAMLSSTYLGYQVYSIPQGQQLIGMDGKLNPNATLGYSDGTYYYTPDNWSDEIFENNLRQEYNLSISGATEKMNYYMSAGYLDDKGIVPNSGFQRYSARLKADYQVKPWLKMGGNVSFTHYDSREQDTEGGTSNANIFYASNIM
;
A
#
# COMPACT_ATOMS: atom_id res chain seq x y z
N SER A 1 -22.05 -57.24 25.44
CA SER A 1 -22.02 -55.79 25.16
C SER A 1 -23.46 -55.32 25.00
N SER A 2 -23.93 -54.47 25.92
CA SER A 2 -25.30 -53.97 25.97
C SER A 2 -25.49 -52.64 25.18
N ALA A 3 -24.65 -52.38 24.21
CA ALA A 3 -24.78 -51.20 23.37
C ALA A 3 -26.03 -51.29 22.50
N LYS A 4 -26.96 -50.36 22.65
CA LYS A 4 -28.23 -50.31 21.91
C LYS A 4 -28.12 -49.48 20.63
N THR A 5 -27.12 -48.62 20.50
CA THR A 5 -26.92 -47.70 19.38
C THR A 5 -25.49 -47.75 18.89
N LEU A 6 -25.27 -47.68 17.59
CA LEU A 6 -24.00 -47.55 16.91
C LEU A 6 -23.93 -46.15 16.27
N VAL A 7 -22.86 -45.43 16.55
CA VAL A 7 -22.56 -44.13 15.91
C VAL A 7 -21.65 -44.40 14.73
N VAL A 8 -22.10 -44.07 13.53
CA VAL A 8 -21.30 -44.22 12.30
C VAL A 8 -20.97 -42.84 11.77
N SER A 9 -19.67 -42.54 11.65
CA SER A 9 -19.15 -41.30 11.11
C SER A 9 -18.09 -41.56 10.06
N PHE A 10 -18.08 -40.73 9.04
CA PHE A 10 -17.03 -40.73 8.00
C PHE A 10 -16.74 -39.27 7.60
N ILE A 11 -15.49 -38.99 7.24
CA ILE A 11 -15.10 -37.64 6.87
C ILE A 11 -15.92 -37.16 5.65
N GLY A 12 -16.60 -36.03 5.79
CA GLY A 12 -17.49 -35.48 4.76
C GLY A 12 -18.88 -36.06 4.69
N MET A 13 -19.28 -36.88 5.68
CA MET A 13 -20.59 -37.48 5.78
C MET A 13 -21.27 -37.14 7.12
N ALA A 14 -22.56 -36.90 7.11
CA ALA A 14 -23.36 -36.66 8.33
C ALA A 14 -23.31 -37.88 9.26
N THR A 15 -22.91 -37.66 10.51
CA THR A 15 -22.88 -38.72 11.54
C THR A 15 -24.29 -39.20 11.79
N GLN A 16 -24.50 -40.53 11.75
CA GLN A 16 -25.78 -41.15 12.01
C GLN A 16 -25.70 -42.09 13.22
N GLU A 17 -26.71 -41.99 14.09
CA GLU A 17 -26.95 -42.98 15.16
C GLU A 17 -27.99 -43.99 14.70
N VAL A 18 -27.60 -45.27 14.68
CA VAL A 18 -28.46 -46.35 14.23
C VAL A 18 -28.55 -47.46 15.29
N PRO A 19 -29.73 -48.03 15.52
CA PRO A 19 -29.86 -49.12 16.48
C PRO A 19 -29.12 -50.37 15.99
N VAL A 20 -28.47 -51.07 16.90
CA VAL A 20 -27.71 -52.30 16.60
C VAL A 20 -28.63 -53.40 16.12
N LYS A 21 -28.42 -53.94 14.91
CA LYS A 21 -29.09 -55.07 14.30
C LYS A 21 -28.08 -56.07 13.76
N ALA A 22 -28.49 -57.34 13.59
CA ALA A 22 -27.61 -58.41 13.11
C ALA A 22 -26.96 -58.13 11.73
N ASN A 23 -27.71 -57.46 10.83
CA ASN A 23 -27.21 -56.93 9.55
C ASN A 23 -27.61 -55.47 9.45
N LEU A 24 -26.60 -54.58 9.30
CA LEU A 24 -26.77 -53.16 9.30
C LEU A 24 -26.21 -52.62 7.98
N ASN A 25 -27.10 -52.07 7.14
CA ASN A 25 -26.70 -51.30 5.97
C ASN A 25 -26.95 -49.84 6.27
N VAL A 26 -25.86 -49.06 6.45
CA VAL A 26 -25.92 -47.62 6.78
C VAL A 26 -25.53 -46.81 5.55
N VAL A 27 -26.48 -46.09 5.00
CA VAL A 27 -26.22 -45.14 3.91
C VAL A 27 -25.99 -43.76 4.53
N LEU A 28 -24.73 -43.35 4.65
CA LEU A 28 -24.39 -42.01 5.11
C LEU A 28 -24.73 -40.99 4.02
N LYS A 29 -25.42 -39.94 4.42
CA LYS A 29 -25.64 -38.79 3.56
C LYS A 29 -24.39 -37.90 3.58
N SER A 30 -24.02 -37.39 2.43
CA SER A 30 -22.93 -36.39 2.34
C SER A 30 -23.24 -35.22 3.26
N ASP A 31 -22.32 -34.91 4.18
CA ASP A 31 -22.37 -33.70 5.01
C ASP A 31 -21.84 -32.55 4.18
N THR A 32 -22.46 -32.33 3.03
CA THR A 32 -22.38 -31.06 2.34
C THR A 32 -23.33 -30.09 3.03
N GLU A 33 -23.04 -29.69 4.27
CA GLU A 33 -23.24 -28.31 4.60
C GLU A 33 -22.29 -27.52 3.66
N GLN A 34 -22.75 -27.33 2.41
CA GLN A 34 -22.34 -26.14 1.71
C GLN A 34 -22.72 -25.00 2.65
N LEU A 35 -21.77 -24.49 3.39
CA LEU A 35 -21.88 -23.18 3.99
C LEU A 35 -22.29 -22.28 2.84
N GLU A 36 -23.60 -22.05 2.72
CA GLU A 36 -24.14 -21.17 1.69
C GLU A 36 -23.43 -19.83 1.88
N GLU A 37 -22.47 -19.57 1.03
CA GLU A 37 -21.64 -18.35 1.11
C GLU A 37 -22.59 -17.18 0.89
N VAL A 38 -23.00 -16.56 2.00
CA VAL A 38 -23.90 -15.42 2.00
C VAL A 38 -23.07 -14.19 1.66
N MET A 39 -23.47 -13.50 0.63
CA MET A 39 -22.83 -12.30 0.15
C MET A 39 -23.64 -11.08 0.58
N VAL A 40 -22.99 -10.07 1.12
CA VAL A 40 -23.62 -8.79 1.37
C VAL A 40 -23.84 -8.10 0.02
N VAL A 41 -25.06 -7.75 -0.28
CA VAL A 41 -25.46 -6.98 -1.45
C VAL A 41 -26.19 -5.73 -0.97
N ALA A 42 -26.15 -4.66 -1.74
CA ALA A 42 -26.61 -3.28 -1.52
C ALA A 42 -27.42 -3.00 -0.22
N TYR A 43 -28.57 -3.64 -0.02
CA TYR A 43 -29.46 -3.41 1.14
C TYR A 43 -29.83 -4.70 1.87
N GLY A 44 -29.04 -5.78 1.71
CA GLY A 44 -29.33 -7.06 2.34
C GLY A 44 -28.23 -8.10 2.11
N THR A 45 -28.57 -9.32 2.42
CA THR A 45 -27.72 -10.49 2.16
C THR A 45 -28.37 -11.38 1.11
N ALA A 46 -27.63 -11.79 0.10
CA ALA A 46 -28.07 -12.77 -0.89
C ALA A 46 -27.18 -14.02 -0.83
N LYS A 47 -27.74 -15.18 -1.14
CA LYS A 47 -26.93 -16.37 -1.36
C LYS A 47 -26.10 -16.16 -2.60
N LYS A 48 -24.80 -16.50 -2.55
CA LYS A 48 -23.91 -16.38 -3.70
C LYS A 48 -24.42 -17.12 -4.93
N SER A 49 -25.11 -18.26 -4.71
CA SER A 49 -25.77 -19.06 -5.76
C SER A 49 -26.96 -18.35 -6.40
N ALA A 50 -27.64 -17.46 -5.68
CA ALA A 50 -28.78 -16.70 -6.17
C ALA A 50 -28.39 -15.34 -6.79
N PHE A 51 -27.11 -14.95 -6.68
CA PHE A 51 -26.61 -13.69 -7.23
C PHE A 51 -26.15 -13.89 -8.68
N THR A 52 -26.91 -13.37 -9.62
CA THR A 52 -26.65 -13.48 -11.06
C THR A 52 -25.55 -12.56 -11.56
N GLY A 53 -25.08 -11.65 -10.73
CA GLY A 53 -24.06 -10.65 -11.05
C GLY A 53 -22.62 -11.13 -10.83
N SER A 54 -21.66 -10.38 -11.42
CA SER A 54 -20.23 -10.63 -11.22
C SER A 54 -19.73 -9.92 -9.97
N ALA A 55 -19.65 -10.67 -8.86
CA ALA A 55 -19.10 -10.18 -7.61
C ALA A 55 -17.92 -11.04 -7.12
N ALA A 56 -17.00 -10.43 -6.40
CA ALA A 56 -15.91 -11.14 -5.75
C ALA A 56 -15.77 -10.65 -4.30
N THR A 57 -15.69 -11.61 -3.37
CA THR A 57 -15.57 -11.31 -1.94
C THR A 57 -14.19 -11.70 -1.44
N ILE A 58 -13.57 -10.82 -0.69
CA ILE A 58 -12.31 -11.01 0.03
C ILE A 58 -12.66 -11.05 1.51
N LYS A 59 -12.31 -12.12 2.19
CA LYS A 59 -12.52 -12.29 3.63
C LYS A 59 -11.39 -11.64 4.44
N ASN A 60 -11.65 -11.37 5.71
CA ASN A 60 -10.72 -10.76 6.66
C ASN A 60 -9.35 -11.44 6.68
N GLU A 61 -9.28 -12.77 6.63
CA GLU A 61 -8.03 -13.51 6.69
C GLU A 61 -7.05 -13.07 5.61
N LYS A 62 -7.54 -12.81 4.38
CA LYS A 62 -6.71 -12.32 3.27
C LYS A 62 -6.35 -10.84 3.39
N ILE A 63 -7.21 -10.05 4.01
CA ILE A 63 -6.96 -8.61 4.27
C ILE A 63 -5.91 -8.47 5.37
N ALA A 64 -6.04 -9.24 6.45
CA ALA A 64 -5.19 -9.17 7.64
C ALA A 64 -3.76 -9.68 7.43
N THR A 65 -3.53 -10.56 6.42
CA THR A 65 -2.18 -11.04 6.09
C THR A 65 -1.29 -9.95 5.50
N ARG A 66 -1.87 -8.92 4.92
CA ARG A 66 -1.13 -7.77 4.41
C ARG A 66 -1.05 -6.69 5.49
N GLN A 67 0.13 -6.45 6.00
CA GLN A 67 0.38 -5.35 6.94
C GLN A 67 0.46 -4.03 6.17
N THR A 68 -0.70 -3.47 5.86
CA THR A 68 -0.82 -2.18 5.17
C THR A 68 -1.64 -1.22 6.00
N SER A 69 -1.25 0.05 6.03
CA SER A 69 -2.01 1.13 6.65
C SER A 69 -3.32 1.41 5.90
N ASN A 70 -3.40 0.98 4.65
CA ASN A 70 -4.50 1.28 3.75
C ASN A 70 -5.22 0.03 3.24
N VAL A 71 -6.54 0.02 3.38
CA VAL A 71 -7.43 -1.07 2.96
C VAL A 71 -7.42 -1.26 1.43
N THR A 72 -7.26 -0.19 0.66
CA THR A 72 -7.27 -0.27 -0.81
C THR A 72 -6.09 -1.08 -1.35
N ASN A 73 -4.94 -1.02 -0.68
CA ASN A 73 -3.78 -1.83 -1.02
C ASN A 73 -4.01 -3.34 -0.81
N ALA A 74 -4.92 -3.71 0.10
CA ALA A 74 -5.28 -5.11 0.33
C ALA A 74 -6.04 -5.72 -0.85
N LEU A 75 -6.63 -4.91 -1.75
CA LEU A 75 -7.32 -5.37 -2.96
C LEU A 75 -6.35 -5.80 -4.07
N ALA A 76 -5.10 -5.33 -4.04
CA ALA A 76 -4.13 -5.54 -5.12
C ALA A 76 -3.91 -7.03 -5.40
N GLY A 77 -4.22 -7.48 -6.62
CA GLY A 77 -4.03 -8.87 -7.06
C GLY A 77 -5.00 -9.89 -6.45
N GLN A 78 -6.01 -9.45 -5.65
CA GLN A 78 -6.96 -10.36 -5.01
C GLN A 78 -8.23 -10.59 -5.83
N VAL A 79 -8.57 -9.67 -6.72
CA VAL A 79 -9.81 -9.72 -7.49
C VAL A 79 -9.53 -9.53 -8.97
N ALA A 80 -9.94 -10.49 -9.79
CA ALA A 80 -9.82 -10.38 -11.25
C ALA A 80 -10.64 -9.18 -11.77
N GLY A 81 -10.05 -8.37 -12.65
CA GLY A 81 -10.66 -7.16 -13.20
C GLY A 81 -10.65 -5.93 -12.27
N VAL A 82 -9.94 -6.02 -11.15
CA VAL A 82 -9.63 -4.87 -10.28
C VAL A 82 -8.15 -4.55 -10.41
N GLN A 83 -7.86 -3.35 -10.82
CA GLN A 83 -6.52 -2.79 -10.89
C GLN A 83 -6.31 -1.84 -9.72
N THR A 84 -5.24 -2.05 -8.99
CA THR A 84 -4.85 -1.22 -7.85
C THR A 84 -3.46 -0.68 -8.10
N THR A 85 -3.31 0.63 -8.13
CA THR A 85 -2.03 1.31 -8.36
C THR A 85 -1.71 2.20 -7.17
N SER A 86 -0.56 1.96 -6.54
CA SER A 86 -0.01 2.85 -5.52
C SER A 86 1.15 3.63 -6.14
N ASN A 87 0.99 4.94 -6.29
CA ASN A 87 1.93 5.76 -7.04
C ASN A 87 3.22 6.07 -6.27
N ASN A 88 3.16 6.19 -4.96
CA ASN A 88 4.28 6.65 -4.15
C ASN A 88 4.63 5.81 -2.93
N GLY A 89 3.82 4.81 -2.58
CA GLY A 89 4.08 3.94 -1.43
C GLY A 89 4.05 4.63 -0.06
N GLN A 90 3.58 5.87 0.02
CA GLN A 90 3.48 6.60 1.29
C GLN A 90 2.47 5.93 2.23
N PRO A 91 2.79 5.81 3.53
CA PRO A 91 1.86 5.30 4.52
C PRO A 91 0.57 6.13 4.57
N GLY A 92 -0.58 5.44 4.69
CA GLY A 92 -1.89 6.08 4.79
C GLY A 92 -2.49 6.57 3.47
N LYS A 93 -1.71 6.71 2.39
CA LYS A 93 -2.26 7.17 1.11
C LYS A 93 -3.07 6.08 0.43
N ASP A 94 -4.26 6.44 -0.05
CA ASP A 94 -5.15 5.53 -0.75
C ASP A 94 -4.55 5.14 -2.11
N ALA A 95 -4.53 3.84 -2.40
CA ALA A 95 -4.21 3.37 -3.73
C ALA A 95 -5.35 3.70 -4.69
N GLU A 96 -5.00 4.04 -5.90
CA GLU A 96 -5.98 4.23 -6.96
C GLU A 96 -6.55 2.86 -7.37
N VAL A 97 -7.85 2.68 -7.16
CA VAL A 97 -8.56 1.46 -7.52
C VAL A 97 -9.42 1.71 -8.74
N ARG A 98 -9.28 0.85 -9.75
CA ARG A 98 -10.08 0.87 -10.99
C ARG A 98 -10.71 -0.50 -11.20
N ILE A 99 -11.99 -0.52 -11.56
CA ILE A 99 -12.75 -1.74 -11.84
C ILE A 99 -13.06 -1.77 -13.34
N ARG A 100 -12.59 -2.81 -14.04
CA ARG A 100 -12.75 -2.98 -15.50
C ARG A 100 -12.12 -1.88 -16.37
N GLY A 101 -11.12 -1.15 -15.85
CA GLY A 101 -10.35 -0.17 -16.60
C GLY A 101 -10.84 1.27 -16.43
N ILE A 102 -10.54 2.11 -17.42
CA ILE A 102 -10.84 3.54 -17.42
C ILE A 102 -12.19 3.74 -18.08
N GLY A 103 -13.16 4.29 -17.36
CA GLY A 103 -14.52 4.58 -17.85
C GLY A 103 -14.63 5.97 -18.46
N SER A 104 -13.82 6.93 -18.04
CA SER A 104 -13.85 8.31 -18.50
C SER A 104 -12.46 8.92 -18.56
N ILE A 105 -12.24 9.79 -19.56
CA ILE A 105 -11.00 10.56 -19.71
C ILE A 105 -11.02 11.82 -18.83
N SER A 106 -12.21 12.41 -18.63
CA SER A 106 -12.39 13.71 -17.96
C SER A 106 -13.08 13.62 -16.60
N ALA A 107 -13.76 12.51 -16.29
CA ALA A 107 -14.42 12.31 -15.01
C ALA A 107 -13.66 11.33 -14.12
N SER A 108 -13.97 11.34 -12.82
CA SER A 108 -13.38 10.40 -11.85
C SER A 108 -13.66 8.95 -12.24
N ASN A 109 -12.64 8.12 -12.19
CA ASN A 109 -12.73 6.66 -12.39
C ASN A 109 -12.74 5.88 -11.07
N LYS A 110 -12.84 6.57 -9.92
CA LYS A 110 -12.87 5.94 -8.60
C LYS A 110 -14.17 5.15 -8.42
N PRO A 111 -14.11 3.92 -7.86
CA PRO A 111 -15.31 3.17 -7.50
C PRO A 111 -16.03 3.83 -6.32
N LEU A 112 -17.31 3.54 -6.16
CA LEU A 112 -18.06 3.92 -4.98
C LEU A 112 -17.74 2.97 -3.82
N TYR A 113 -17.37 3.51 -2.68
CA TYR A 113 -17.24 2.75 -1.44
C TYR A 113 -18.53 2.80 -0.63
N VAL A 114 -18.93 1.66 -0.09
CA VAL A 114 -20.13 1.51 0.74
C VAL A 114 -19.75 0.75 2.00
N VAL A 115 -19.90 1.36 3.16
CA VAL A 115 -19.54 0.77 4.45
C VAL A 115 -20.82 0.41 5.20
N ASP A 116 -21.01 -0.87 5.50
CA ASP A 116 -22.21 -1.41 6.16
C ASP A 116 -23.54 -0.95 5.52
N GLY A 117 -23.55 -0.80 4.18
CA GLY A 117 -24.73 -0.40 3.41
C GLY A 117 -24.88 1.10 3.20
N VAL A 118 -24.02 1.93 3.78
CA VAL A 118 -24.04 3.40 3.64
C VAL A 118 -22.92 3.87 2.69
N PRO A 119 -23.19 4.67 1.67
CA PRO A 119 -22.17 5.28 0.84
C PRO A 119 -21.18 6.07 1.70
N TYR A 120 -19.90 5.90 1.42
CA TYR A 120 -18.80 6.48 2.17
C TYR A 120 -17.94 7.35 1.27
N ASP A 121 -17.87 8.64 1.58
CA ASP A 121 -17.12 9.63 0.80
C ASP A 121 -15.82 10.09 1.50
N GLY A 122 -15.47 9.50 2.67
CA GLY A 122 -14.24 9.80 3.39
C GLY A 122 -13.03 9.02 2.86
N GLU A 123 -11.87 9.31 3.41
CA GLU A 123 -10.64 8.58 3.10
C GLU A 123 -10.73 7.13 3.59
N ILE A 124 -10.44 6.17 2.72
CA ILE A 124 -10.54 4.74 3.06
C ILE A 124 -9.47 4.33 4.09
N SER A 125 -8.35 5.01 4.12
CA SER A 125 -7.30 4.85 5.14
C SER A 125 -7.77 5.15 6.57
N ALA A 126 -8.85 5.92 6.72
CA ALA A 126 -9.50 6.14 8.02
C ALA A 126 -10.15 4.88 8.59
N ILE A 127 -10.45 3.87 7.75
CA ILE A 127 -11.07 2.61 8.18
C ILE A 127 -9.97 1.63 8.62
N SER A 128 -10.05 1.14 9.85
CA SER A 128 -9.12 0.11 10.33
C SER A 128 -9.33 -1.21 9.62
N THR A 129 -8.26 -1.78 9.05
CA THR A 129 -8.27 -3.11 8.42
C THR A 129 -8.69 -4.21 9.41
N SER A 130 -8.40 -4.02 10.70
CA SER A 130 -8.77 -4.95 11.77
C SER A 130 -10.28 -5.00 12.04
N ASP A 131 -11.03 -3.94 11.68
CA ASP A 131 -12.48 -3.86 11.85
C ASP A 131 -13.26 -4.45 10.66
N ILE A 132 -12.59 -4.81 9.57
CA ILE A 132 -13.24 -5.31 8.36
C ILE A 132 -13.45 -6.82 8.47
N GLU A 133 -14.67 -7.28 8.24
CA GLU A 133 -15.01 -8.71 8.10
C GLU A 133 -14.79 -9.19 6.66
N SER A 134 -15.25 -8.39 5.69
CA SER A 134 -15.10 -8.71 4.27
C SER A 134 -15.21 -7.48 3.38
N MET A 135 -14.66 -7.61 2.18
CA MET A 135 -14.82 -6.65 1.10
C MET A 135 -15.42 -7.37 -0.11
N THR A 136 -16.51 -6.85 -0.66
CA THR A 136 -17.15 -7.40 -1.87
C THR A 136 -17.09 -6.38 -2.98
N VAL A 137 -16.51 -6.76 -4.10
CA VAL A 137 -16.41 -5.92 -5.30
C VAL A 137 -17.52 -6.29 -6.27
N LEU A 138 -18.42 -5.35 -6.53
CA LEU A 138 -19.47 -5.47 -7.54
C LEU A 138 -18.94 -4.89 -8.85
N LYS A 139 -18.88 -5.74 -9.89
CA LYS A 139 -18.20 -5.37 -11.14
C LYS A 139 -19.16 -5.11 -12.31
N ASP A 140 -20.41 -5.55 -12.23
CA ASP A 140 -21.36 -5.42 -13.33
C ASP A 140 -22.41 -4.32 -13.11
N ALA A 141 -22.99 -3.86 -14.23
CA ALA A 141 -23.97 -2.79 -14.22
C ALA A 141 -25.25 -3.15 -13.48
N ALA A 142 -25.69 -4.42 -13.49
CA ALA A 142 -26.90 -4.84 -12.81
C ALA A 142 -26.74 -4.74 -11.28
N SER A 143 -25.59 -5.18 -10.76
CA SER A 143 -25.26 -5.06 -9.33
C SER A 143 -25.09 -3.59 -8.91
N ASN A 144 -24.56 -2.76 -9.81
CA ASN A 144 -24.29 -1.35 -9.53
C ASN A 144 -25.54 -0.47 -9.66
N ALA A 145 -26.59 -0.92 -10.37
CA ALA A 145 -27.80 -0.16 -10.64
C ALA A 145 -28.51 0.33 -9.37
N LEU A 146 -28.38 -0.39 -8.25
CA LEU A 146 -28.92 -0.01 -6.95
C LEU A 146 -28.29 1.27 -6.38
N TYR A 147 -27.11 1.65 -6.86
CA TYR A 147 -26.38 2.86 -6.44
C TYR A 147 -26.46 4.00 -7.46
N GLY A 148 -27.26 3.81 -8.53
CA GLY A 148 -27.45 4.80 -9.59
C GLY A 148 -26.14 5.20 -10.28
N ALA A 149 -26.04 6.47 -10.70
CA ALA A 149 -24.87 6.99 -11.40
C ALA A 149 -23.57 6.91 -10.59
N ARG A 150 -23.64 6.96 -9.26
CA ARG A 150 -22.45 6.83 -8.39
C ARG A 150 -21.80 5.44 -8.47
N GLY A 151 -22.55 4.41 -8.87
CA GLY A 151 -22.04 3.04 -9.05
C GLY A 151 -21.44 2.77 -10.43
N ALA A 152 -21.39 3.74 -11.35
CA ALA A 152 -20.98 3.54 -12.75
C ALA A 152 -19.56 2.95 -12.89
N ASN A 153 -18.64 3.33 -12.02
CA ASN A 153 -17.26 2.84 -12.00
C ASN A 153 -17.08 1.57 -11.15
N GLY A 154 -18.16 0.90 -10.76
CA GLY A 154 -18.17 -0.22 -9.84
C GLY A 154 -18.37 0.20 -8.39
N VAL A 155 -18.68 -0.79 -7.54
CA VAL A 155 -18.96 -0.57 -6.12
C VAL A 155 -18.12 -1.54 -5.28
N ILE A 156 -17.54 -1.03 -4.20
CA ILE A 156 -16.81 -1.81 -3.21
C ILE A 156 -17.57 -1.75 -1.90
N LEU A 157 -18.15 -2.89 -1.52
CA LEU A 157 -18.88 -3.03 -0.26
C LEU A 157 -17.89 -3.45 0.82
N ILE A 158 -17.78 -2.69 1.88
CA ILE A 158 -16.98 -2.98 3.06
C ILE A 158 -17.96 -3.37 4.17
N THR A 159 -17.85 -4.61 4.62
CA THR A 159 -18.62 -5.11 5.76
C THR A 159 -17.74 -5.14 6.99
N THR A 160 -18.18 -4.48 8.06
CA THR A 160 -17.43 -4.44 9.31
C THR A 160 -17.80 -5.62 10.21
N LYS A 161 -16.88 -5.99 11.09
CA LYS A 161 -17.03 -7.07 12.05
C LYS A 161 -18.28 -6.89 12.93
N ARG A 162 -18.85 -8.02 13.33
CA ARG A 162 -19.99 -8.14 14.28
C ARG A 162 -19.67 -9.20 15.31
N GLY A 163 -20.39 -9.22 16.41
CA GLY A 163 -20.33 -10.30 17.37
C GLY A 163 -20.81 -11.60 16.73
N LYS A 164 -20.13 -12.70 17.03
CA LYS A 164 -20.55 -14.06 16.63
C LYS A 164 -21.21 -14.71 17.84
N SER A 165 -22.16 -15.64 17.61
CA SER A 165 -22.81 -16.42 18.66
C SER A 165 -21.79 -17.06 19.61
N GLY A 166 -22.06 -17.00 20.91
CA GLY A 166 -21.22 -17.56 21.94
C GLY A 166 -20.83 -16.55 23.02
N GLU A 167 -19.91 -16.95 23.87
CA GLU A 167 -19.38 -16.12 24.94
C GLU A 167 -18.65 -14.89 24.41
N ALA A 168 -18.57 -13.85 25.24
CA ALA A 168 -17.83 -12.63 24.93
C ALA A 168 -16.35 -12.96 24.68
N ARG A 169 -15.85 -12.56 23.52
CA ARG A 169 -14.46 -12.76 23.14
C ARG A 169 -13.71 -11.43 23.15
N VAL A 170 -12.64 -11.39 23.93
CA VAL A 170 -11.66 -10.28 23.91
C VAL A 170 -10.49 -10.70 23.05
N THR A 171 -10.09 -9.87 22.09
CA THR A 171 -8.94 -10.11 21.22
C THR A 171 -8.04 -8.89 21.26
N PHE A 172 -6.76 -9.12 21.54
CA PHE A 172 -5.71 -8.11 21.42
C PHE A 172 -4.70 -8.55 20.38
N ASP A 173 -4.49 -7.72 19.36
CA ASP A 173 -3.52 -7.91 18.31
C ASP A 173 -2.48 -6.79 18.37
N ALA A 174 -1.21 -7.17 18.41
CA ALA A 174 -0.09 -6.25 18.33
C ALA A 174 0.82 -6.69 17.17
N LYS A 175 1.17 -5.75 16.29
CA LYS A 175 2.01 -5.99 15.11
C LYS A 175 3.10 -4.95 15.03
N TRP A 176 4.31 -5.42 14.76
CA TRP A 176 5.48 -4.59 14.50
C TRP A 176 6.09 -4.96 13.15
N GLY A 177 6.60 -3.97 12.47
CA GLY A 177 7.30 -4.12 11.22
C GLY A 177 8.32 -3.02 11.02
N VAL A 178 9.18 -3.19 10.03
CA VAL A 178 10.15 -2.17 9.63
C VAL A 178 9.87 -1.79 8.19
N ASN A 179 9.63 -0.50 7.97
CA ASN A 179 9.57 0.08 6.64
C ASN A 179 10.98 0.38 6.18
N LYS A 180 11.36 -0.22 5.07
CA LYS A 180 12.66 0.00 4.45
C LYS A 180 12.51 0.08 2.93
N ARG A 181 13.48 0.66 2.28
CA ARG A 181 13.55 0.67 0.81
C ARG A 181 13.64 -0.77 0.31
N GLY A 182 12.66 -1.21 -0.45
CA GLY A 182 12.57 -2.58 -1.00
C GLY A 182 13.06 -2.68 -2.44
N VAL A 183 13.15 -1.55 -3.15
CA VAL A 183 13.64 -1.50 -4.53
C VAL A 183 15.06 -0.96 -4.52
N PRO A 184 16.07 -1.72 -4.99
CA PRO A 184 17.44 -1.24 -5.09
C PRO A 184 17.52 -0.09 -6.09
N ASN A 185 18.49 0.80 -5.90
CA ASN A 185 18.85 1.76 -6.94
C ASN A 185 19.40 1.01 -8.16
N TYR A 186 19.21 1.61 -9.33
CA TYR A 186 20.03 1.23 -10.49
C TYR A 186 21.51 1.45 -10.16
N GLU A 187 22.38 0.73 -10.85
CA GLU A 187 23.81 1.02 -10.77
C GLU A 187 24.05 2.47 -11.18
N THR A 188 24.59 3.22 -10.26
CA THR A 188 24.98 4.62 -10.45
C THR A 188 26.50 4.75 -10.30
N ILE A 189 27.06 5.78 -10.90
CA ILE A 189 28.49 6.09 -10.73
C ILE A 189 28.68 6.63 -9.32
N THR A 190 29.31 5.84 -8.47
CA THR A 190 29.59 6.20 -7.06
C THR A 190 31.01 6.76 -6.87
N ASP A 191 31.89 6.54 -7.85
CA ASP A 191 33.24 7.07 -7.82
C ASP A 191 33.29 8.50 -8.38
N PRO A 192 33.63 9.50 -7.55
CA PRO A 192 33.68 10.89 -7.98
C PRO A 192 34.65 11.14 -9.13
N ALA A 193 35.79 10.43 -9.20
CA ALA A 193 36.75 10.58 -10.27
C ALA A 193 36.13 10.19 -11.62
N THR A 194 35.51 9.03 -11.69
CA THR A 194 34.80 8.57 -12.88
C THR A 194 33.67 9.52 -13.29
N PHE A 195 32.93 10.07 -12.33
CA PHE A 195 31.88 11.04 -12.59
C PHE A 195 32.42 12.33 -13.25
N TYR A 196 33.52 12.89 -12.73
CA TYR A 196 34.17 14.07 -13.30
C TYR A 196 34.75 13.78 -14.69
N GLU A 197 35.41 12.62 -14.87
CA GLU A 197 35.96 12.21 -16.17
C GLU A 197 34.88 12.09 -17.25
N LEU A 198 33.72 11.54 -16.92
CA LEU A 198 32.60 11.41 -17.86
C LEU A 198 31.96 12.75 -18.21
N ASN A 199 31.74 13.63 -17.22
CA ASN A 199 31.24 14.98 -17.46
C ASN A 199 32.21 15.80 -18.35
N TYR A 200 33.50 15.74 -18.02
CA TYR A 200 34.53 16.35 -18.86
C TYR A 200 34.49 15.81 -20.30
N SER A 201 34.45 14.48 -20.45
CA SER A 201 34.47 13.86 -21.78
C SER A 201 33.24 14.25 -22.60
N SER A 202 32.06 14.37 -21.98
CA SER A 202 30.85 14.87 -22.64
C SER A 202 31.03 16.28 -23.19
N ILE A 203 31.60 17.19 -22.40
CA ILE A 203 31.81 18.60 -22.79
C ILE A 203 32.92 18.72 -23.84
N TYR A 204 34.01 17.99 -23.63
CA TYR A 204 35.13 17.98 -24.56
C TYR A 204 34.73 17.48 -25.96
N ASN A 205 34.00 16.37 -26.00
CA ASN A 205 33.54 15.77 -27.26
C ASN A 205 32.45 16.60 -27.97
N ALA A 206 31.67 17.38 -27.21
CA ALA A 206 30.68 18.28 -27.80
C ALA A 206 31.35 19.44 -28.58
N ASP A 207 32.60 19.78 -28.23
CA ASP A 207 33.43 20.83 -28.86
C ASP A 207 32.66 22.12 -29.21
N LEU A 208 31.84 22.61 -28.27
CA LEU A 208 30.92 23.73 -28.48
C LEU A 208 31.61 25.04 -28.95
N LYS A 209 32.91 25.11 -28.84
CA LYS A 209 33.75 26.25 -29.31
C LYS A 209 34.56 25.93 -30.56
N GLY A 210 34.52 24.71 -31.04
CA GLY A 210 35.25 24.27 -32.21
C GLY A 210 36.77 24.24 -32.04
N TYR A 211 37.27 24.25 -30.80
CA TYR A 211 38.73 24.26 -30.56
C TYR A 211 39.40 22.94 -30.95
N ALA A 212 38.76 21.81 -30.66
CA ALA A 212 39.26 20.49 -31.08
C ALA A 212 39.21 20.31 -32.60
N ALA A 213 38.19 20.83 -33.26
CA ALA A 213 38.02 20.77 -34.70
C ALA A 213 39.13 21.51 -35.45
N VAL A 214 39.71 22.57 -34.87
CA VAL A 214 40.85 23.33 -35.43
C VAL A 214 42.21 22.85 -34.89
N GLY A 215 42.24 21.77 -34.12
CA GLY A 215 43.47 21.16 -33.60
C GLY A 215 44.06 21.83 -32.36
N ASP A 216 43.40 22.83 -31.74
CA ASP A 216 43.85 23.48 -30.50
C ASP A 216 43.37 22.67 -29.27
N LEU A 217 43.96 21.50 -29.09
CA LEU A 217 43.54 20.56 -28.03
C LEU A 217 43.78 21.13 -26.62
N ALA A 218 44.78 22.00 -26.45
CA ALA A 218 45.03 22.61 -25.14
C ALA A 218 43.92 23.58 -24.75
N LYS A 219 43.39 24.38 -25.67
CA LYS A 219 42.23 25.23 -25.41
C LYS A 219 40.94 24.43 -25.25
N ALA A 220 40.77 23.35 -26.00
CA ALA A 220 39.65 22.46 -25.84
C ALA A 220 39.63 21.86 -24.43
N ASN A 221 40.75 21.36 -23.92
CA ASN A 221 40.88 20.84 -22.56
C ASN A 221 40.59 21.92 -21.50
N ALA A 222 41.22 23.11 -21.64
CA ALA A 222 41.01 24.20 -20.69
C ALA A 222 39.53 24.63 -20.64
N TYR A 223 38.88 24.73 -21.80
CA TYR A 223 37.47 25.08 -21.89
C TYR A 223 36.59 24.00 -21.23
N ALA A 224 36.81 22.72 -21.52
CA ALA A 224 36.04 21.63 -20.95
C ALA A 224 36.16 21.58 -19.42
N ASN A 225 37.35 21.75 -18.84
CA ASN A 225 37.57 21.85 -17.39
C ASN A 225 36.81 23.02 -16.78
N GLN A 226 36.92 24.22 -17.40
CA GLN A 226 36.20 25.40 -16.91
C GLN A 226 34.70 25.27 -17.01
N ALA A 227 34.21 24.80 -18.14
CA ALA A 227 32.79 24.63 -18.40
C ALA A 227 32.17 23.62 -17.45
N MET A 228 32.82 22.48 -17.22
CA MET A 228 32.36 21.41 -16.32
C MET A 228 32.04 21.93 -14.91
N LEU A 229 32.88 22.81 -14.38
CA LEU A 229 32.73 23.40 -13.05
C LEU A 229 31.77 24.59 -12.99
N SER A 230 31.28 25.04 -14.14
CA SER A 230 30.35 26.17 -14.19
C SER A 230 28.93 25.75 -13.73
N SER A 231 28.13 26.75 -13.34
CA SER A 231 26.72 26.55 -12.95
C SER A 231 25.80 25.99 -14.07
N THR A 232 26.29 26.01 -15.33
CA THR A 232 25.57 25.40 -16.47
C THR A 232 25.66 23.88 -16.45
N TYR A 233 26.70 23.32 -15.83
CA TYR A 233 26.96 21.89 -15.73
C TYR A 233 26.93 21.44 -14.27
N LEU A 234 28.10 21.19 -13.64
CA LEU A 234 28.10 20.67 -12.26
C LEU A 234 27.82 21.78 -11.23
N GLY A 235 28.34 22.98 -11.41
CA GLY A 235 28.17 24.12 -10.49
C GLY A 235 28.92 24.00 -9.17
N TYR A 236 29.69 22.93 -8.96
CA TYR A 236 30.44 22.66 -7.74
C TYR A 236 31.72 21.86 -8.05
N GLN A 237 32.66 21.86 -7.10
CA GLN A 237 33.91 21.11 -7.18
C GLN A 237 34.14 20.38 -5.85
N VAL A 238 34.55 19.10 -5.91
CA VAL A 238 34.89 18.30 -4.72
C VAL A 238 36.37 17.91 -4.66
N TYR A 239 37.16 18.33 -5.64
CA TYR A 239 38.57 18.07 -5.68
C TYR A 239 39.38 19.40 -5.61
N SER A 240 40.40 19.41 -4.78
CA SER A 240 41.43 20.44 -4.79
C SER A 240 42.58 20.02 -5.70
N ILE A 241 43.15 20.96 -6.45
CA ILE A 241 44.28 20.75 -7.32
C ILE A 241 45.33 21.85 -7.07
N PRO A 242 46.63 21.60 -7.28
CA PRO A 242 47.64 22.63 -7.21
C PRO A 242 47.39 23.76 -8.22
N GLN A 243 47.75 24.97 -7.83
CA GLN A 243 47.58 26.16 -8.66
C GLN A 243 48.20 25.98 -10.04
N GLY A 244 47.46 26.36 -11.07
CA GLY A 244 47.94 26.34 -12.47
C GLY A 244 47.79 24.96 -13.16
N GLN A 245 47.28 23.94 -12.47
CA GLN A 245 46.96 22.63 -13.07
C GLN A 245 45.48 22.55 -13.44
N GLN A 246 45.16 21.67 -14.41
CA GLN A 246 43.78 21.34 -14.77
C GLN A 246 43.32 20.14 -13.96
N LEU A 247 42.02 20.08 -13.63
CA LEU A 247 41.43 18.98 -12.88
C LEU A 247 41.47 17.69 -13.68
N ILE A 248 41.11 17.76 -14.96
CA ILE A 248 41.18 16.64 -15.90
C ILE A 248 42.30 16.91 -16.91
N GLY A 249 43.18 15.93 -17.04
CA GLY A 249 44.32 16.00 -17.97
C GLY A 249 43.93 15.91 -19.45
N MET A 250 44.91 16.08 -20.33
CA MET A 250 44.75 15.91 -21.79
C MET A 250 44.37 14.47 -22.18
N ASP A 251 44.65 13.52 -21.31
CA ASP A 251 44.25 12.08 -21.45
C ASP A 251 42.83 11.81 -21.02
N GLY A 252 42.07 12.82 -20.59
CA GLY A 252 40.70 12.70 -20.10
C GLY A 252 40.60 12.08 -18.70
N LYS A 253 41.71 11.97 -17.98
CA LYS A 253 41.78 11.38 -16.64
C LYS A 253 41.93 12.43 -15.56
N LEU A 254 41.45 12.10 -14.35
CA LEU A 254 41.61 12.93 -13.17
C LEU A 254 43.12 13.15 -12.92
N ASN A 255 43.49 14.40 -12.65
CA ASN A 255 44.87 14.76 -12.36
C ASN A 255 45.37 13.98 -11.13
N PRO A 256 46.49 13.29 -11.20
CA PRO A 256 47.03 12.49 -10.09
C PRO A 256 47.38 13.34 -8.85
N ASN A 257 47.52 14.65 -8.99
CA ASN A 257 47.74 15.58 -7.89
C ASN A 257 46.43 16.15 -7.31
N ALA A 258 45.28 15.74 -7.84
CA ALA A 258 43.97 16.11 -7.29
C ALA A 258 43.74 15.37 -5.96
N THR A 259 43.31 16.11 -4.96
CA THR A 259 42.96 15.57 -3.64
C THR A 259 41.49 15.80 -3.37
N LEU A 260 40.84 14.81 -2.79
CA LEU A 260 39.43 14.91 -2.43
C LEU A 260 39.24 15.93 -1.30
N GLY A 261 38.20 16.75 -1.44
CA GLY A 261 37.90 17.88 -0.56
C GLY A 261 38.29 19.21 -1.21
N TYR A 262 37.32 20.11 -1.32
CA TYR A 262 37.53 21.47 -1.89
C TYR A 262 36.90 22.50 -0.96
N SER A 263 37.58 23.63 -0.77
CA SER A 263 37.04 24.80 -0.06
C SER A 263 37.01 26.01 -0.97
N ASP A 264 35.87 26.68 -1.03
CA ASP A 264 35.72 27.99 -1.66
C ASP A 264 35.99 29.16 -0.70
N GLY A 265 36.42 28.86 0.52
CA GLY A 265 36.64 29.82 1.59
C GLY A 265 35.46 30.05 2.50
N THR A 266 34.25 29.63 2.09
CA THR A 266 33.00 29.69 2.86
C THR A 266 32.54 28.30 3.27
N TYR A 267 32.57 27.37 2.31
CA TYR A 267 32.14 26.02 2.47
C TYR A 267 33.25 25.02 2.14
N TYR A 268 33.11 23.81 2.69
CA TYR A 268 33.99 22.69 2.37
C TYR A 268 33.15 21.59 1.72
N TYR A 269 33.52 21.21 0.51
CA TYR A 269 32.78 20.27 -0.34
C TYR A 269 33.45 18.90 -0.33
N THR A 270 32.69 17.88 0.00
CA THR A 270 33.05 16.46 -0.11
C THR A 270 31.94 15.74 -0.85
N PRO A 271 32.23 14.58 -1.48
CA PRO A 271 31.19 13.76 -2.03
C PRO A 271 30.26 13.24 -0.92
N ASP A 272 28.97 13.35 -1.13
CA ASP A 272 27.92 12.83 -0.25
C ASP A 272 27.03 11.84 -0.98
N ASN A 273 26.49 10.85 -0.24
CA ASN A 273 25.49 9.93 -0.75
C ASN A 273 24.11 10.40 -0.32
N TRP A 274 23.48 11.25 -1.10
CA TRP A 274 22.14 11.78 -0.82
C TRP A 274 21.08 10.68 -0.65
N SER A 275 21.26 9.51 -1.30
CA SER A 275 20.35 8.40 -1.15
C SER A 275 20.38 7.80 0.25
N ASP A 276 21.55 7.78 0.90
CA ASP A 276 21.69 7.30 2.28
C ASP A 276 21.17 8.30 3.30
N GLU A 277 21.27 9.61 2.99
CA GLU A 277 20.78 10.68 3.86
C GLU A 277 19.25 10.84 3.78
N ILE A 278 18.66 10.54 2.62
CA ILE A 278 17.24 10.77 2.37
C ILE A 278 16.37 9.60 2.85
N PHE A 279 16.91 8.37 2.88
CA PHE A 279 16.11 7.18 3.21
C PHE A 279 16.48 6.60 4.57
N GLU A 280 15.45 6.41 5.39
CA GLU A 280 15.56 5.83 6.73
C GLU A 280 14.82 4.51 6.83
N ASN A 281 15.28 3.65 7.74
CA ASN A 281 14.52 2.48 8.16
C ASN A 281 13.68 2.86 9.38
N ASN A 282 12.35 2.79 9.26
CA ASN A 282 11.45 3.24 10.30
C ASN A 282 10.56 2.12 10.83
N LEU A 283 10.21 2.20 12.12
CA LEU A 283 9.33 1.28 12.79
C LEU A 283 7.88 1.56 12.43
N ARG A 284 7.15 0.51 12.04
CA ARG A 284 5.70 0.46 11.99
C ARG A 284 5.17 -0.31 13.19
N GLN A 285 4.16 0.22 13.86
CA GLN A 285 3.52 -0.42 15.00
C GLN A 285 2.01 -0.26 14.93
N GLU A 286 1.30 -1.34 15.28
CA GLU A 286 -0.16 -1.38 15.25
C GLU A 286 -0.66 -2.19 16.43
N TYR A 287 -1.64 -1.64 17.16
CA TYR A 287 -2.28 -2.26 18.31
C TYR A 287 -3.80 -2.19 18.13
N ASN A 288 -4.46 -3.33 18.23
CA ASN A 288 -5.91 -3.44 18.12
C ASN A 288 -6.47 -4.24 19.29
N LEU A 289 -7.42 -3.67 20.00
CA LEU A 289 -8.21 -4.34 21.01
C LEU A 289 -9.63 -4.45 20.50
N SER A 290 -10.24 -5.62 20.59
CA SER A 290 -11.65 -5.78 20.27
C SER A 290 -12.37 -6.70 21.26
N ILE A 291 -13.65 -6.40 21.47
CA ILE A 291 -14.54 -7.17 22.31
C ILE A 291 -15.80 -7.45 21.48
N SER A 292 -16.17 -8.71 21.35
CA SER A 292 -17.34 -9.10 20.57
C SER A 292 -18.08 -10.24 21.23
N GLY A 293 -19.40 -10.25 21.04
CA GLY A 293 -20.24 -11.32 21.55
C GLY A 293 -21.64 -11.23 20.96
N ALA A 294 -22.37 -12.33 21.08
CA ALA A 294 -23.78 -12.35 20.70
C ALA A 294 -24.55 -13.29 21.61
N THR A 295 -25.75 -12.87 21.99
CA THR A 295 -26.80 -13.66 22.64
C THR A 295 -27.95 -13.86 21.65
N GLU A 296 -28.99 -14.58 22.04
CA GLU A 296 -30.19 -14.72 21.21
C GLU A 296 -30.83 -13.37 20.81
N LYS A 297 -30.66 -12.34 21.66
CA LYS A 297 -31.29 -11.02 21.45
C LYS A 297 -30.33 -9.90 21.11
N MET A 298 -29.04 -10.04 21.42
CA MET A 298 -28.10 -8.97 21.30
C MET A 298 -26.83 -9.44 20.59
N ASN A 299 -26.35 -8.60 19.67
CA ASN A 299 -25.06 -8.77 19.01
C ASN A 299 -24.29 -7.48 19.19
N TYR A 300 -23.03 -7.56 19.63
CA TYR A 300 -22.21 -6.39 19.83
C TYR A 300 -20.76 -6.62 19.38
N TYR A 301 -20.15 -5.56 18.91
CA TYR A 301 -18.73 -5.46 18.57
C TYR A 301 -18.21 -4.09 19.01
N MET A 302 -17.11 -4.10 19.73
CA MET A 302 -16.40 -2.89 20.14
C MET A 302 -14.94 -3.06 19.77
N SER A 303 -14.29 -1.99 19.31
CA SER A 303 -12.86 -1.97 19.03
C SER A 303 -12.23 -0.65 19.37
N ALA A 304 -10.93 -0.71 19.70
CA ALA A 304 -10.05 0.43 19.79
C ALA A 304 -8.73 0.08 19.10
N GLY A 305 -8.22 0.97 18.28
CA GLY A 305 -7.01 0.74 17.48
C GLY A 305 -6.08 1.94 17.49
N TYR A 306 -4.80 1.65 17.46
CA TYR A 306 -3.71 2.60 17.24
C TYR A 306 -2.79 2.08 16.16
N LEU A 307 -2.43 2.93 15.22
CA LEU A 307 -1.46 2.68 14.16
C LEU A 307 -0.48 3.85 14.09
N ASP A 308 0.81 3.54 14.09
CA ASP A 308 1.88 4.48 13.77
C ASP A 308 2.74 3.84 12.67
N ASP A 309 2.65 4.38 11.47
CA ASP A 309 3.29 3.88 10.26
C ASP A 309 4.16 4.97 9.68
N LYS A 310 5.44 4.99 10.08
CA LYS A 310 6.42 5.98 9.62
C LYS A 310 6.93 5.59 8.23
N GLY A 311 7.00 6.57 7.34
CA GLY A 311 7.56 6.38 6.00
C GLY A 311 9.06 6.19 5.98
N ILE A 312 9.60 5.84 4.83
CA ILE A 312 11.06 5.70 4.62
C ILE A 312 11.77 7.04 4.38
N VAL A 313 11.00 8.11 4.18
CA VAL A 313 11.51 9.47 4.02
C VAL A 313 11.30 10.22 5.33
N PRO A 314 12.28 10.99 5.84
CA PRO A 314 12.15 11.77 7.05
C PRO A 314 10.88 12.63 7.07
N ASN A 315 10.23 12.70 8.23
CA ASN A 315 8.99 13.45 8.43
C ASN A 315 7.79 12.97 7.59
N SER A 316 7.84 11.80 6.96
CA SER A 316 6.68 11.18 6.33
C SER A 316 6.10 10.10 7.24
N GLY A 317 4.77 9.93 7.22
CA GLY A 317 4.13 8.90 8.01
C GLY A 317 2.63 9.08 8.14
N PHE A 318 2.02 8.08 8.75
CA PHE A 318 0.58 8.02 9.00
C PHE A 318 0.32 7.50 10.40
N GLN A 319 -0.38 8.29 11.20
CA GLN A 319 -0.79 7.91 12.55
C GLN A 319 -2.31 7.90 12.64
N ARG A 320 -2.90 6.85 13.22
CA ARG A 320 -4.35 6.72 13.33
C ARG A 320 -4.76 6.19 14.71
N TYR A 321 -5.74 6.85 15.29
CA TYR A 321 -6.51 6.39 16.43
C TYR A 321 -7.92 6.08 15.96
N SER A 322 -8.43 4.90 16.27
CA SER A 322 -9.77 4.48 15.88
C SER A 322 -10.53 3.84 17.03
N ALA A 323 -11.82 4.09 17.08
CA ALA A 323 -12.73 3.42 17.99
C ALA A 323 -14.04 3.12 17.26
N ARG A 324 -14.62 1.95 17.53
CA ARG A 324 -15.88 1.54 16.93
C ARG A 324 -16.78 0.86 17.96
N LEU A 325 -18.07 1.17 17.89
CA LEU A 325 -19.11 0.50 18.62
C LEU A 325 -20.24 0.12 17.64
N LYS A 326 -20.55 -1.15 17.56
CA LYS A 326 -21.65 -1.68 16.77
C LYS A 326 -22.47 -2.61 17.64
N ALA A 327 -23.77 -2.37 17.72
CA ALA A 327 -24.67 -3.19 18.49
C ALA A 327 -26.01 -3.31 17.77
N ASP A 328 -26.55 -4.51 17.79
CA ASP A 328 -27.90 -4.85 17.32
C ASP A 328 -28.68 -5.51 18.45
N TYR A 329 -29.92 -5.13 18.66
CA TYR A 329 -30.80 -5.69 19.67
C TYR A 329 -32.17 -6.06 19.10
N GLN A 330 -32.60 -7.29 19.35
CA GLN A 330 -33.94 -7.79 18.95
C GLN A 330 -34.92 -7.41 20.06
N VAL A 331 -35.59 -6.27 19.91
CA VAL A 331 -36.54 -5.72 20.89
C VAL A 331 -37.82 -6.60 20.95
N LYS A 332 -38.33 -6.97 19.80
CA LYS A 332 -39.48 -7.82 19.58
C LYS A 332 -39.21 -8.76 18.40
N PRO A 333 -39.93 -9.89 18.21
CA PRO A 333 -39.73 -10.74 17.03
C PRO A 333 -39.83 -10.01 15.69
N TRP A 334 -40.60 -8.93 15.64
CA TRP A 334 -40.81 -8.08 14.47
C TRP A 334 -40.01 -6.77 14.50
N LEU A 335 -39.31 -6.45 15.61
CA LEU A 335 -38.56 -5.18 15.75
C LEU A 335 -37.12 -5.44 16.16
N LYS A 336 -36.20 -5.14 15.27
CA LYS A 336 -34.75 -5.09 15.53
C LYS A 336 -34.28 -3.65 15.52
N MET A 337 -33.51 -3.26 16.51
CA MET A 337 -32.84 -1.95 16.60
C MET A 337 -31.33 -2.15 16.62
N GLY A 338 -30.59 -1.28 15.94
CA GLY A 338 -29.14 -1.34 15.92
C GLY A 338 -28.51 -0.01 15.64
N GLY A 339 -27.24 0.11 16.02
CA GLY A 339 -26.43 1.28 15.77
C GLY A 339 -24.99 0.89 15.49
N ASN A 340 -24.32 1.72 14.67
CA ASN A 340 -22.91 1.61 14.36
C ASN A 340 -22.32 3.01 14.44
N VAL A 341 -21.45 3.22 15.41
CA VAL A 341 -20.73 4.47 15.63
C VAL A 341 -19.26 4.20 15.49
N SER A 342 -18.57 5.00 14.71
CA SER A 342 -17.12 4.96 14.58
C SER A 342 -16.52 6.34 14.74
N PHE A 343 -15.41 6.39 15.44
CA PHE A 343 -14.58 7.56 15.57
C PHE A 343 -13.20 7.25 15.03
N THR A 344 -12.65 8.14 14.23
CA THR A 344 -11.28 8.03 13.73
C THR A 344 -10.65 9.41 13.71
N HIS A 345 -9.46 9.48 14.28
CA HIS A 345 -8.56 10.62 14.17
C HIS A 345 -7.28 10.13 13.51
N TYR A 346 -6.83 10.79 12.47
CA TYR A 346 -5.58 10.46 11.81
C TYR A 346 -4.79 11.73 11.47
N ASP A 347 -3.47 11.57 11.46
CA ASP A 347 -2.50 12.55 10.99
C ASP A 347 -1.70 11.90 9.87
N SER A 348 -1.70 12.52 8.69
CA SER A 348 -0.96 12.09 7.52
C SER A 348 0.05 13.16 7.16
N ARG A 349 1.34 12.78 7.18
CA ARG A 349 2.44 13.64 6.76
C ARG A 349 2.95 13.11 5.43
N GLU A 350 2.62 13.87 4.40
CA GLU A 350 2.96 13.50 3.04
C GLU A 350 4.12 14.35 2.54
N GLN A 351 5.04 13.73 1.81
CA GLN A 351 6.03 14.45 1.02
C GLN A 351 5.44 14.72 -0.37
N ASP A 352 5.65 15.91 -0.88
CA ASP A 352 5.25 16.25 -2.23
C ASP A 352 6.14 15.47 -3.23
N THR A 353 5.53 14.48 -3.85
CA THR A 353 6.16 13.64 -4.88
C THR A 353 5.56 13.87 -6.27
N GLU A 354 4.57 14.78 -6.37
CA GLU A 354 3.84 15.01 -7.62
C GLU A 354 4.56 16.02 -8.53
N GLY A 355 5.59 16.69 -8.04
CA GLY A 355 6.33 17.75 -8.73
C GLY A 355 7.17 17.30 -9.94
N GLY A 356 7.02 16.08 -10.44
CA GLY A 356 7.70 15.59 -11.65
C GLY A 356 9.23 15.73 -11.58
N THR A 357 9.79 16.57 -12.43
CA THR A 357 11.23 16.87 -12.52
C THR A 357 11.66 18.07 -11.66
N SER A 358 10.82 18.54 -10.72
CA SER A 358 11.20 19.65 -9.88
C SER A 358 12.23 19.24 -8.82
N ASN A 359 13.13 20.12 -8.49
CA ASN A 359 14.13 19.94 -7.42
C ASN A 359 13.48 19.73 -6.02
N ALA A 360 12.18 19.94 -5.90
CA ALA A 360 11.39 19.64 -4.72
C ALA A 360 11.03 18.15 -4.57
N ASN A 361 11.18 17.36 -5.66
CA ASN A 361 10.96 15.93 -5.58
C ASN A 361 12.19 15.23 -4.99
N ILE A 362 12.07 14.77 -3.74
CA ILE A 362 13.15 14.16 -2.98
C ILE A 362 13.73 12.90 -3.66
N PHE A 363 12.89 12.12 -4.36
CA PHE A 363 13.36 10.93 -5.09
C PHE A 363 14.16 11.32 -6.34
N TYR A 364 13.77 12.39 -7.00
CA TYR A 364 14.51 12.92 -8.13
C TYR A 364 15.85 13.50 -7.66
N ALA A 365 15.82 14.34 -6.64
CA ALA A 365 17.02 14.96 -6.08
C ALA A 365 18.04 13.90 -5.62
N SER A 366 17.62 12.83 -4.96
CA SER A 366 18.51 11.77 -4.47
C SER A 366 19.26 10.97 -5.55
N ASN A 367 18.81 11.07 -6.80
CA ASN A 367 19.41 10.32 -7.92
C ASN A 367 20.16 11.20 -8.92
N ILE A 368 20.05 12.53 -8.81
CA ILE A 368 20.62 13.46 -9.80
C ILE A 368 21.67 14.39 -9.19
N MET A 369 21.62 14.60 -7.88
CA MET A 369 22.59 15.44 -7.15
C MET A 369 23.77 14.65 -6.62
#